data_dd4a9cd60e74c7eaab4f1f1110c397eb
#
_entry.id   dd4a9cd60e74c7eaab4f1f1110c397eb
#
_cell.length_a   1.000
_cell.length_b   1.000
_cell.length_c   1.000
_cell.angle_alpha   90.00
_cell.angle_beta   90.00
_cell.angle_gamma   90.00
#
_symmetry.space_group_name_H-M   'P 1'
#
loop_
_entity.id
_entity.type
_entity.pdbx_description
1 polymer ?
#
loop_
_entity_poly.entity_id
_entity_poly.type
_entity_poly.pdbx_seq_one_letter_code
_entity_poly.pdbx_strand_id
1 'polypeptide(L)' 'MEFVKVTYPVNRFVNIDGERSGDTNDVLQIDAGTHVFDLGNPVDYQPVSQEVVVVETTVLVPMVVAFNKKGG' A
#
# COMPACT_ATOMS: atom_id res chain seq x y z
N MET A 1 -10.73 13.07 -0.38
CA MET A 1 -10.14 11.92 0.30
C MET A 1 -10.09 10.75 -0.67
N GLU A 2 -8.96 10.10 -0.73
CA GLU A 2 -8.74 9.01 -1.66
C GLU A 2 -8.73 7.66 -0.95
N PHE A 3 -8.84 6.57 -1.74
CA PHE A 3 -8.87 5.22 -1.20
C PHE A 3 -7.80 4.39 -1.89
N VAL A 4 -7.09 3.58 -1.10
CA VAL A 4 -6.04 2.70 -1.60
C VAL A 4 -6.16 1.34 -0.93
N LYS A 5 -5.85 0.30 -1.67
CA LYS A 5 -5.77 -1.05 -1.14
C LYS A 5 -4.41 -1.62 -1.49
N VAL A 6 -3.64 -1.93 -0.47
CA VAL A 6 -2.32 -2.55 -0.64
C VAL A 6 -2.50 -4.05 -0.51
N THR A 7 -2.11 -4.80 -1.52
CA THR A 7 -2.30 -6.25 -1.55
C THR A 7 -1.00 -7.00 -1.31
N TYR A 8 -1.09 -8.10 -0.55
CA TYR A 8 0.03 -8.99 -0.26
C TYR A 8 -0.54 -10.35 0.16
N PRO A 9 0.17 -11.46 -0.09
CA PRO A 9 -0.36 -12.80 0.23
C PRO A 9 -0.68 -13.07 1.69
N VAL A 10 -0.04 -12.35 2.61
CA VAL A 10 -0.30 -12.48 4.05
C VAL A 10 -0.56 -11.10 4.63
N ASN A 11 -1.19 -11.05 5.81
CA ASN A 11 -1.46 -9.77 6.45
C ASN A 11 -0.17 -9.16 6.99
N ARG A 12 0.05 -7.90 6.64
CA ARG A 12 1.15 -7.09 7.15
C ARG A 12 0.64 -5.68 7.38
N PHE A 13 1.35 -4.89 8.19
CA PHE A 13 1.01 -3.48 8.26
C PHE A 13 1.58 -2.77 7.04
N VAL A 14 0.94 -1.66 6.69
CA VAL A 14 1.31 -0.83 5.54
C VAL A 14 1.86 0.49 6.07
N ASN A 15 3.04 0.87 5.59
CA ASN A 15 3.57 2.20 5.83
C ASN A 15 3.29 3.07 4.61
N ILE A 16 2.78 4.26 4.86
CA ILE A 16 2.57 5.28 3.82
C ILE A 16 3.40 6.48 4.22
N ASP A 17 4.32 6.87 3.35
CA ASP A 17 5.25 7.98 3.59
C ASP A 17 6.05 7.80 4.89
N GLY A 18 6.40 6.56 5.20
CA GLY A 18 7.20 6.24 6.37
C GLY A 18 6.43 6.06 7.67
N GLU A 19 5.10 6.18 7.63
CA GLU A 19 4.26 6.02 8.82
C GLU A 19 3.31 4.84 8.67
N ARG A 20 3.16 4.06 9.74
CA ARG A 20 2.22 2.96 9.76
C ARG A 20 0.79 3.51 9.63
N SER A 21 0.09 3.08 8.58
CA SER A 21 -1.19 3.65 8.22
C SER A 21 -2.35 2.65 8.21
N GLY A 22 -2.06 1.36 8.23
CA GLY A 22 -3.10 0.34 8.21
C GLY A 22 -2.52 -1.03 7.89
N ASP A 23 -3.36 -1.90 7.39
CA ASP A 23 -2.98 -3.29 7.08
C ASP A 23 -3.19 -3.59 5.60
N THR A 24 -2.44 -4.59 5.09
CA THR A 24 -2.64 -5.08 3.73
C THR A 24 -4.02 -5.70 3.59
N ASN A 25 -4.52 -5.69 2.35
CA ASN A 25 -5.80 -6.29 1.99
C ASN A 25 -7.02 -5.58 2.57
N ASP A 26 -6.82 -4.41 3.16
CA ASP A 26 -7.88 -3.51 3.62
C ASP A 26 -7.89 -2.24 2.79
N VAL A 27 -9.05 -1.62 2.67
CA VAL A 27 -9.16 -0.32 2.00
C VAL A 27 -8.78 0.77 3.00
N LEU A 28 -7.81 1.59 2.63
CA LEU A 28 -7.30 2.67 3.47
C LEU A 28 -7.69 4.02 2.87
N GLN A 29 -7.90 5.01 3.73
CA GLN A 29 -8.17 6.38 3.31
C GLN A 29 -6.90 7.20 3.43
N ILE A 30 -6.59 7.96 2.38
CA ILE A 30 -5.41 8.85 2.37
C ILE A 30 -5.75 10.13 1.60
N ASP A 31 -4.90 11.13 1.74
CA ASP A 31 -5.03 12.36 0.96
C ASP A 31 -4.65 12.09 -0.49
N ALA A 32 -5.22 12.87 -1.41
CA ALA A 32 -4.84 12.81 -2.81
C ALA A 32 -3.38 13.23 -2.97
N GLY A 33 -2.70 12.65 -3.94
CA GLY A 33 -1.33 13.01 -4.28
C GLY A 33 -0.40 11.82 -4.36
N THR A 34 0.89 12.11 -4.41
CA THR A 34 1.93 11.09 -4.50
C THR A 34 2.29 10.58 -3.11
N HIS A 35 2.27 9.27 -2.94
CA HIS A 35 2.62 8.62 -1.68
C HIS A 35 3.58 7.46 -1.94
N VAL A 36 4.42 7.17 -0.95
CA VAL A 36 5.35 6.05 -0.98
C VAL A 36 4.84 4.96 -0.06
N PHE A 37 4.67 3.77 -0.59
CA PHE A 37 4.13 2.61 0.12
C PHE A 37 5.20 1.56 0.38
N ASP A 38 5.24 1.00 1.57
CA ASP A 38 6.06 -0.16 1.90
C ASP A 38 5.39 -0.98 3.00
N LEU A 39 5.95 -2.15 3.28
CA LEU A 39 5.39 -3.06 4.28
C LEU A 39 6.27 -3.19 5.53
N GLY A 40 7.28 -2.32 5.65
CA GLY A 40 8.15 -2.35 6.81
C GLY A 40 9.09 -3.56 6.85
N ASN A 41 9.65 -3.84 8.01
CA ASN A 41 10.55 -4.96 8.22
C ASN A 41 9.79 -6.20 8.69
N PRO A 42 10.25 -7.41 8.36
CA PRO A 42 11.39 -7.71 7.49
C PRO A 42 11.06 -7.44 6.02
N VAL A 43 12.09 -7.11 5.23
CA VAL A 43 11.92 -6.87 3.80
C VAL A 43 12.00 -8.21 3.06
N ASP A 44 10.91 -8.95 3.12
CA ASP A 44 10.76 -10.25 2.45
C ASP A 44 9.77 -10.15 1.29
N TYR A 45 9.61 -8.95 0.76
CA TYR A 45 8.67 -8.63 -0.32
C TYR A 45 9.38 -7.81 -1.38
N GLN A 46 8.75 -7.70 -2.54
CA GLN A 46 9.25 -6.87 -3.63
C GLN A 46 8.09 -6.17 -4.33
N PRO A 47 8.30 -4.95 -4.85
CA PRO A 47 9.51 -4.14 -4.69
C PRO A 47 9.67 -3.67 -3.23
N VAL A 48 10.81 -3.06 -2.92
CA VAL A 48 11.07 -2.57 -1.54
C VAL A 48 10.12 -1.44 -1.17
N SER A 49 9.75 -0.62 -2.14
CA SER A 49 8.77 0.45 -1.97
C SER A 49 8.14 0.78 -3.31
N GLN A 50 6.99 1.47 -3.29
CA GLN A 50 6.35 1.94 -4.49
C GLN A 50 5.88 3.37 -4.29
N GLU A 51 6.23 4.24 -5.23
CA GLU A 51 5.71 5.59 -5.27
C GLU A 51 4.54 5.62 -6.24
N VAL A 52 3.37 6.00 -5.74
CA VAL A 52 2.12 5.94 -6.52
C VAL A 52 1.36 7.26 -6.36
N VAL A 53 0.85 7.75 -7.46
CA VAL A 53 -0.06 8.90 -7.46
C VAL A 53 -1.47 8.37 -7.24
N VAL A 54 -2.11 8.83 -6.16
CA VAL A 54 -3.43 8.37 -5.76
C VAL A 54 -4.43 9.50 -5.96
N VAL A 55 -5.24 9.38 -7.00
CA VAL A 55 -6.28 10.38 -7.34
C VAL A 55 -7.46 9.66 -7.97
N GLU A 56 -8.62 10.30 -7.90
CA GLU A 56 -9.83 9.84 -8.57
C GLU A 56 -10.23 8.41 -8.17
N THR A 57 -10.07 8.08 -6.88
CA THR A 57 -10.45 6.77 -6.35
C THR A 57 -11.78 6.85 -5.62
N THR A 58 -12.41 5.70 -5.42
CA THR A 58 -13.61 5.56 -4.59
C THR A 58 -13.45 4.36 -3.68
N VAL A 59 -14.33 4.24 -2.68
CA VAL A 59 -14.30 3.08 -1.78
C VAL A 59 -14.55 1.78 -2.54
N LEU A 60 -15.28 1.84 -3.64
CA LEU A 60 -15.57 0.65 -4.46
C LEU A 60 -14.49 0.39 -5.51
N VAL A 61 -13.75 1.42 -5.88
CA VAL A 61 -12.66 1.32 -6.87
C VAL A 61 -11.44 2.04 -6.31
N PRO A 62 -10.79 1.46 -5.29
CA PRO A 62 -9.58 2.04 -4.73
C PRO A 62 -8.39 1.85 -5.66
N MET A 63 -7.35 2.67 -5.50
CA MET A 63 -6.07 2.41 -6.13
C MET A 63 -5.47 1.14 -5.53
N VAL A 64 -5.08 0.20 -6.36
CA VAL A 64 -4.48 -1.06 -5.90
C VAL A 64 -2.97 -0.97 -6.02
N VAL A 65 -2.28 -1.19 -4.89
CA VAL A 65 -0.82 -1.24 -4.83
C VAL A 65 -0.45 -2.68 -4.45
N ALA A 66 0.14 -3.40 -5.38
CA ALA A 66 0.41 -4.82 -5.18
C ALA A 66 1.88 -5.07 -4.83
N PHE A 67 2.11 -5.79 -3.75
CA PHE A 67 3.43 -6.31 -3.38
C PHE A 67 3.42 -7.82 -3.52
N ASN A 68 4.56 -8.40 -3.84
CA ASN A 68 4.72 -9.84 -3.97
C ASN A 68 5.77 -10.34 -2.99
N LYS A 69 5.68 -11.60 -2.61
CA LYS A 69 6.74 -12.22 -1.83
C LYS A 69 8.03 -12.19 -2.63
N LYS A 70 9.12 -11.90 -1.96
CA LYS A 70 10.43 -11.92 -2.58
C LYS A 70 10.71 -13.36 -3.01
N GLY A 71 11.05 -13.54 -4.27
CA GLY A 71 11.31 -14.85 -4.83
C GLY A 71 12.39 -15.57 -4.07
N GLY A 72 12.07 -16.76 -3.63
CA GLY A 72 13.01 -17.60 -2.91
C GLY A 72 13.67 -18.59 -3.84
#